data_230ef530929d618c9d1327c21bb215c1
#
_entry.id   230ef530929d618c9d1327c21bb215c1
#
_cell.length_a   1.000
_cell.length_b   1.000
_cell.length_c   1.000
_cell.angle_alpha   90.00
_cell.angle_beta   90.00
_cell.angle_gamma   90.00
#
_symmetry.space_group_name_H-M   'P 1'
#
loop_
_entity.id
_entity.type
_entity.pdbx_description
1 polymer ?
#
loop_
_entity_poly.entity_id
_entity_poly.type
_entity_poly.pdbx_seq_one_letter_code
_entity_poly.pdbx_strand_id
1 'polypeptide(L)'
;MAVFHTPMITLSDGNLIPQIGLGVLRIDDEGVTPVVESALEAGYRHIDGAAGYNNEAGVGRALKNAGFTQGENRKNLWVTTKLRDSEQGYDSARKAFDRQLGLLQLDYVDMYMLHWPTPFDWRSGETWKAFDEFRAEGRVRTLGVCNFLPEHLERLHKETGEYPAVDQIELHPTWQQREVVAYCKEHGIAVEAYSPMARGADLNAGDGVIARIAEAHGVTPAQVILRWHIENGTIIIPKSVHADRQRQNLDLFGFVLDPAEHAAIDALDGPTRAGHDPMTFTYA
;
A
#
# COMPACT_ATOMS: atom_id res chain seq x y z
N MET A 1 -27.04 -2.66 2.75
CA MET A 1 -25.69 -3.20 2.62
C MET A 1 -24.94 -2.90 3.91
N ALA A 2 -24.17 -3.86 4.45
CA ALA A 2 -23.33 -3.58 5.61
C ALA A 2 -22.28 -2.52 5.23
N VAL A 3 -22.22 -1.42 5.97
CA VAL A 3 -21.18 -0.41 5.80
C VAL A 3 -19.99 -0.92 6.61
N PHE A 4 -18.93 -1.39 5.94
CA PHE A 4 -17.69 -1.78 6.59
C PHE A 4 -16.95 -0.51 7.02
N HIS A 5 -16.71 -0.37 8.32
CA HIS A 5 -15.86 0.69 8.86
C HIS A 5 -14.43 0.19 8.91
N THR A 6 -13.61 0.62 7.96
CA THR A 6 -12.16 0.37 7.98
C THR A 6 -11.52 1.24 9.07
N PRO A 7 -10.72 0.69 9.99
CA PRO A 7 -9.94 1.48 10.93
C PRO A 7 -9.03 2.47 10.22
N MET A 8 -8.71 3.56 10.90
CA MET A 8 -7.79 4.58 10.42
C MET A 8 -6.49 4.53 11.21
N ILE A 9 -5.37 4.63 10.52
CA ILE A 9 -4.04 4.79 11.13
C ILE A 9 -3.66 6.27 11.08
N THR A 10 -3.20 6.81 12.21
CA THR A 10 -2.62 8.16 12.26
C THR A 10 -1.16 8.07 11.86
N LEU A 11 -0.78 8.77 10.80
CA LEU A 11 0.59 8.85 10.31
C LEU A 11 1.40 9.90 11.08
N SER A 12 2.74 9.86 10.96
CA SER A 12 3.64 10.81 11.62
C SER A 12 3.44 12.27 11.20
N ASP A 13 2.89 12.51 10.01
CA ASP A 13 2.52 13.84 9.51
C ASP A 13 1.13 14.32 9.96
N GLY A 14 0.43 13.52 10.79
CA GLY A 14 -0.89 13.82 11.34
C GLY A 14 -2.08 13.46 10.43
N ASN A 15 -1.84 12.99 9.21
CA ASN A 15 -2.90 12.51 8.32
C ASN A 15 -3.44 11.15 8.78
N LEU A 16 -4.69 10.86 8.40
CA LEU A 16 -5.35 9.58 8.69
C LEU A 16 -5.48 8.77 7.40
N ILE A 17 -4.92 7.57 7.38
CA ILE A 17 -5.01 6.63 6.26
C ILE A 17 -5.92 5.44 6.61
N PRO A 18 -6.84 5.00 5.72
CA PRO A 18 -7.59 3.76 5.94
C PRO A 18 -6.64 2.56 5.99
N GLN A 19 -6.78 1.72 7.02
CA GLN A 19 -5.90 0.57 7.25
C GLN A 19 -6.05 -0.53 6.19
N ILE A 20 -7.16 -0.51 5.41
CA ILE A 20 -7.40 -1.46 4.32
C ILE A 20 -7.60 -0.68 3.02
N GLY A 21 -6.75 -0.93 2.03
CA GLY A 21 -6.83 -0.38 0.68
C GLY A 21 -6.99 -1.47 -0.38
N LEU A 22 -7.26 -1.04 -1.62
CA LEU A 22 -7.24 -1.90 -2.80
C LEU A 22 -5.97 -1.64 -3.61
N GLY A 23 -5.13 -2.66 -3.79
CA GLY A 23 -4.03 -2.63 -4.75
C GLY A 23 -4.50 -2.92 -6.18
N VAL A 24 -3.97 -2.20 -7.19
CA VAL A 24 -4.37 -2.37 -8.59
C VAL A 24 -3.24 -2.87 -9.50
N LEU A 25 -2.15 -3.37 -8.95
CA LEU A 25 -1.04 -3.95 -9.72
C LEU A 25 -1.52 -5.14 -10.61
N ARG A 26 -1.01 -5.25 -11.84
CA ARG A 26 -1.32 -6.32 -12.81
C ARG A 26 -2.80 -6.41 -13.19
N ILE A 27 -3.44 -5.28 -13.30
CA ILE A 27 -4.73 -5.10 -13.95
C ILE A 27 -4.47 -4.11 -15.09
N ASP A 28 -4.90 -4.42 -16.30
CA ASP A 28 -4.75 -3.51 -17.44
C ASP A 28 -5.65 -2.26 -17.30
N ASP A 29 -5.41 -1.25 -18.12
CA ASP A 29 -6.09 0.04 -18.02
C ASP A 29 -7.61 -0.04 -18.25
N GLU A 30 -8.08 -0.96 -19.09
CA GLU A 30 -9.52 -1.17 -19.32
C GLU A 30 -10.15 -1.94 -18.17
N GLY A 31 -9.49 -3.01 -17.71
CA GLY A 31 -9.96 -3.89 -16.65
C GLY A 31 -9.97 -3.25 -15.26
N VAL A 32 -9.09 -2.25 -14.99
CA VAL A 32 -9.02 -1.63 -13.66
C VAL A 32 -10.24 -0.78 -13.33
N THR A 33 -10.89 -0.19 -14.34
CA THR A 33 -12.07 0.66 -14.13
C THR A 33 -13.20 -0.07 -13.38
N PRO A 34 -13.76 -1.18 -13.87
CA PRO A 34 -14.83 -1.88 -13.14
C PRO A 34 -14.36 -2.48 -11.80
N VAL A 35 -13.08 -2.79 -11.66
CA VAL A 35 -12.52 -3.32 -10.40
C VAL A 35 -12.52 -2.25 -9.31
N VAL A 36 -12.11 -1.02 -9.63
CA VAL A 36 -12.10 0.09 -8.67
C VAL A 36 -13.54 0.54 -8.37
N GLU A 37 -14.43 0.61 -9.36
CA GLU A 37 -15.86 0.92 -9.14
C GLU A 37 -16.50 -0.07 -8.17
N SER A 38 -16.30 -1.37 -8.39
CA SER A 38 -16.79 -2.45 -7.51
C SER A 38 -16.22 -2.34 -6.08
N ALA A 39 -14.95 -1.97 -5.94
CA ALA A 39 -14.33 -1.77 -4.63
C ALA A 39 -14.92 -0.56 -3.88
N LEU A 40 -15.12 0.56 -4.58
CA LEU A 40 -15.76 1.75 -4.00
C LEU A 40 -17.20 1.47 -3.55
N GLU A 41 -17.96 0.69 -4.33
CA GLU A 41 -19.30 0.21 -3.96
C GLU A 41 -19.26 -0.72 -2.74
N ALA A 42 -18.24 -1.58 -2.64
CA ALA A 42 -18.04 -2.46 -1.48
C ALA A 42 -17.66 -1.69 -0.21
N GLY A 43 -17.21 -0.43 -0.31
CA GLY A 43 -16.85 0.41 0.82
C GLY A 43 -15.37 0.71 0.97
N TYR A 44 -14.51 0.31 0.03
CA TYR A 44 -13.11 0.74 0.04
C TYR A 44 -13.00 2.27 -0.05
N ARG A 45 -12.09 2.82 0.75
CA ARG A 45 -11.78 4.26 0.76
C ARG A 45 -10.27 4.52 0.69
N HIS A 46 -9.51 3.55 0.22
CA HIS A 46 -8.09 3.66 -0.08
C HIS A 46 -7.79 2.86 -1.36
N ILE A 47 -7.26 3.55 -2.39
CA ILE A 47 -6.84 2.96 -3.67
C ILE A 47 -5.33 3.17 -3.84
N ASP A 48 -4.59 2.08 -4.03
CA ASP A 48 -3.15 2.08 -4.23
C ASP A 48 -2.78 1.79 -5.69
N GLY A 49 -2.27 2.81 -6.37
CA GLY A 49 -1.77 2.76 -7.74
C GLY A 49 -0.28 3.04 -7.86
N ALA A 50 0.23 3.10 -9.07
CA ALA A 50 1.57 3.56 -9.41
C ALA A 50 1.69 3.85 -10.92
N ALA A 51 2.56 4.81 -11.31
CA ALA A 51 2.88 5.05 -12.72
C ALA A 51 3.36 3.78 -13.44
N GLY A 52 4.12 2.93 -12.73
CA GLY A 52 4.64 1.67 -13.26
C GLY A 52 3.58 0.63 -13.61
N TYR A 53 2.33 0.78 -13.13
CA TYR A 53 1.26 -0.17 -13.44
C TYR A 53 0.58 0.10 -14.79
N ASN A 54 0.79 1.30 -15.37
CA ASN A 54 0.24 1.74 -16.66
C ASN A 54 -1.30 1.66 -16.72
N ASN A 55 -1.98 1.91 -15.61
CA ASN A 55 -3.44 1.83 -15.49
C ASN A 55 -4.06 3.02 -14.75
N GLU A 56 -3.30 4.09 -14.53
CA GLU A 56 -3.79 5.29 -13.82
C GLU A 56 -4.96 5.97 -14.53
N ALA A 57 -5.00 5.93 -15.87
CA ALA A 57 -6.13 6.49 -16.63
C ALA A 57 -7.42 5.69 -16.36
N GLY A 58 -7.34 4.37 -16.24
CA GLY A 58 -8.46 3.52 -15.85
C GLY A 58 -8.93 3.75 -14.43
N VAL A 59 -8.00 3.95 -13.50
CA VAL A 59 -8.33 4.37 -12.12
C VAL A 59 -9.06 5.72 -12.14
N GLY A 60 -8.53 6.71 -12.86
CA GLY A 60 -9.15 8.04 -13.00
C GLY A 60 -10.58 7.98 -13.56
N ARG A 61 -10.82 7.12 -14.57
CA ARG A 61 -12.18 6.88 -15.09
C ARG A 61 -13.10 6.33 -14.02
N ALA A 62 -12.65 5.33 -13.22
CA ALA A 62 -13.44 4.76 -12.15
C ALA A 62 -13.79 5.80 -11.08
N LEU A 63 -12.79 6.59 -10.65
CA LEU A 63 -13.01 7.65 -9.65
C LEU A 63 -14.02 8.69 -10.14
N LYS A 64 -13.93 9.09 -11.41
CA LYS A 64 -14.87 10.02 -12.04
C LYS A 64 -16.29 9.44 -12.11
N ASN A 65 -16.45 8.21 -12.60
CA ASN A 65 -17.72 7.54 -12.72
C ASN A 65 -18.41 7.37 -11.37
N ALA A 66 -17.66 7.06 -10.31
CA ALA A 66 -18.14 6.90 -8.96
C ALA A 66 -18.30 8.24 -8.19
N GLY A 67 -17.93 9.39 -8.80
CA GLY A 67 -18.09 10.72 -8.20
C GLY A 67 -17.05 11.05 -7.11
N PHE A 68 -15.83 10.46 -7.18
CA PHE A 68 -14.75 10.66 -6.20
C PHE A 68 -13.63 11.57 -6.68
N THR A 69 -13.84 12.35 -7.75
CA THR A 69 -12.81 13.28 -8.24
C THR A 69 -12.88 14.66 -7.59
N GLN A 70 -14.02 15.04 -7.03
CA GLN A 70 -14.27 16.38 -6.47
C GLN A 70 -15.19 16.35 -5.24
N GLY A 71 -15.27 17.48 -4.52
CA GLY A 71 -16.19 17.69 -3.42
C GLY A 71 -15.90 16.82 -2.19
N GLU A 72 -16.94 16.57 -1.40
CA GLU A 72 -16.81 15.80 -0.14
C GLU A 72 -16.43 14.33 -0.38
N ASN A 73 -16.89 13.72 -1.46
CA ASN A 73 -16.51 12.34 -1.79
C ASN A 73 -15.00 12.22 -1.99
N ARG A 74 -14.35 13.20 -2.67
CA ARG A 74 -12.90 13.19 -2.87
C ARG A 74 -12.15 13.25 -1.54
N LYS A 75 -12.62 14.04 -0.58
CA LYS A 75 -12.02 14.16 0.75
C LYS A 75 -12.13 12.87 1.58
N ASN A 76 -13.15 12.05 1.28
CA ASN A 76 -13.40 10.77 1.94
C ASN A 76 -12.72 9.59 1.24
N LEU A 77 -11.82 9.84 0.29
CA LEU A 77 -11.05 8.82 -0.42
C LEU A 77 -9.56 9.11 -0.30
N TRP A 78 -8.81 8.10 0.08
CA TRP A 78 -7.35 8.10 0.04
C TRP A 78 -6.88 7.51 -1.28
N VAL A 79 -6.12 8.27 -2.06
CA VAL A 79 -5.51 7.83 -3.32
C VAL A 79 -4.00 7.91 -3.20
N THR A 80 -3.35 6.76 -3.39
CA THR A 80 -1.90 6.63 -3.46
C THR A 80 -1.47 6.41 -4.90
N THR A 81 -0.43 7.10 -5.33
CA THR A 81 0.34 6.71 -6.51
C THR A 81 1.84 6.83 -6.26
N LYS A 82 2.66 6.29 -7.18
CA LYS A 82 4.11 6.17 -7.00
C LYS A 82 4.84 6.66 -8.24
N LEU A 83 5.95 7.35 -8.03
CA LEU A 83 6.86 7.76 -9.09
C LEU A 83 7.60 6.55 -9.65
N ARG A 84 7.68 6.43 -10.97
CA ARG A 84 8.49 5.41 -11.63
C ARG A 84 9.99 5.67 -11.38
N ASP A 85 10.79 4.62 -11.23
CA ASP A 85 12.22 4.73 -10.89
C ASP A 85 13.00 5.52 -11.94
N SER A 86 12.72 5.27 -13.22
CA SER A 86 13.36 5.99 -14.33
C SER A 86 13.00 7.49 -14.41
N GLU A 87 12.04 7.93 -13.60
CA GLU A 87 11.58 9.33 -13.53
C GLU A 87 12.04 10.03 -12.24
N GLN A 88 12.86 9.39 -11.41
CA GLN A 88 13.50 10.03 -10.26
C GLN A 88 14.41 11.17 -10.70
N GLY A 89 14.54 12.19 -9.86
CA GLY A 89 15.21 13.45 -10.10
C GLY A 89 14.22 14.62 -10.00
N TYR A 90 14.70 15.82 -9.71
CA TYR A 90 13.84 16.97 -9.42
C TYR A 90 12.91 17.34 -10.60
N ASP A 91 13.47 17.62 -11.77
CA ASP A 91 12.68 18.08 -12.95
C ASP A 91 11.86 16.95 -13.57
N SER A 92 12.37 15.72 -13.57
CA SER A 92 11.68 14.54 -14.09
C SER A 92 10.47 14.18 -13.24
N ALA A 93 10.61 14.22 -11.91
CA ALA A 93 9.52 13.95 -10.99
C ALA A 93 8.38 14.98 -11.14
N ARG A 94 8.69 16.26 -11.34
CA ARG A 94 7.66 17.30 -11.56
C ARG A 94 6.84 17.01 -12.82
N LYS A 95 7.49 16.70 -13.94
CA LYS A 95 6.81 16.36 -15.20
C LYS A 95 5.99 15.07 -15.08
N ALA A 96 6.53 14.06 -14.37
CA ALA A 96 5.85 12.80 -14.14
C ALA A 96 4.59 13.01 -13.30
N PHE A 97 4.67 13.77 -12.22
CA PHE A 97 3.56 14.02 -11.33
C PHE A 97 2.41 14.78 -12.00
N ASP A 98 2.71 15.82 -12.79
CA ASP A 98 1.70 16.53 -13.57
C ASP A 98 0.95 15.59 -14.53
N ARG A 99 1.67 14.70 -15.19
CA ARG A 99 1.08 13.68 -16.06
C ARG A 99 0.19 12.70 -15.27
N GLN A 100 0.66 12.21 -14.12
CA GLN A 100 -0.09 11.27 -13.28
C GLN A 100 -1.39 11.88 -12.75
N LEU A 101 -1.37 13.12 -12.26
CA LEU A 101 -2.58 13.83 -11.86
C LEU A 101 -3.59 13.96 -13.02
N GLY A 102 -3.07 14.26 -14.23
CA GLY A 102 -3.92 14.30 -15.43
C GLY A 102 -4.57 12.95 -15.76
N LEU A 103 -3.82 11.83 -15.67
CA LEU A 103 -4.34 10.48 -15.88
C LEU A 103 -5.37 10.10 -14.81
N LEU A 104 -5.11 10.39 -13.55
CA LEU A 104 -6.00 10.14 -12.44
C LEU A 104 -7.24 11.08 -12.43
N GLN A 105 -7.22 12.17 -13.20
CA GLN A 105 -8.25 13.21 -13.23
C GLN A 105 -8.46 13.85 -11.82
N LEU A 106 -7.38 14.07 -11.10
CA LEU A 106 -7.35 14.62 -9.76
C LEU A 106 -6.51 15.89 -9.69
N ASP A 107 -6.87 16.81 -8.78
CA ASP A 107 -6.08 18.00 -8.46
C ASP A 107 -4.97 17.69 -7.45
N TYR A 108 -5.13 16.65 -6.64
CA TYR A 108 -4.16 16.18 -5.63
C TYR A 108 -4.28 14.67 -5.41
N VAL A 109 -3.22 14.07 -4.89
CA VAL A 109 -3.24 12.72 -4.31
C VAL A 109 -3.02 12.78 -2.79
N ASP A 110 -3.50 11.77 -2.07
CA ASP A 110 -3.34 11.71 -0.62
C ASP A 110 -1.94 11.24 -0.24
N MET A 111 -1.36 10.33 -1.01
CA MET A 111 0.03 9.88 -0.82
C MET A 111 0.77 9.76 -2.15
N TYR A 112 2.00 10.27 -2.18
CA TYR A 112 2.92 10.10 -3.29
C TYR A 112 4.20 9.43 -2.81
N MET A 113 4.68 8.42 -3.52
CA MET A 113 5.77 7.57 -3.05
C MET A 113 6.88 7.42 -4.06
N LEU A 114 8.12 7.30 -3.58
CA LEU A 114 9.21 6.69 -4.34
C LEU A 114 8.93 5.19 -4.46
N HIS A 115 8.88 4.62 -5.68
CA HIS A 115 8.48 3.23 -5.89
C HIS A 115 9.57 2.23 -5.48
N TRP A 116 10.85 2.57 -5.72
CA TRP A 116 12.03 1.80 -5.32
C TRP A 116 13.18 2.72 -4.97
N PRO A 117 14.13 2.29 -4.11
CA PRO A 117 15.26 3.13 -3.70
C PRO A 117 16.29 3.37 -4.80
N THR A 118 16.35 2.54 -5.85
CA THR A 118 17.33 2.61 -6.94
C THR A 118 18.79 2.79 -6.45
N PRO A 119 19.35 1.85 -5.65
CA PRO A 119 20.60 2.09 -4.94
C PRO A 119 21.82 2.34 -5.85
N PHE A 120 21.77 1.87 -7.11
CA PHE A 120 22.82 2.08 -8.11
C PHE A 120 22.72 3.43 -8.86
N ASP A 121 21.57 4.08 -8.85
CA ASP A 121 21.33 5.43 -9.38
C ASP A 121 20.48 6.22 -8.37
N TRP A 122 21.04 6.41 -7.18
CA TRP A 122 20.34 7.05 -6.08
C TRP A 122 20.05 8.51 -6.37
N ARG A 123 18.77 8.82 -6.55
CA ARG A 123 18.22 10.16 -6.75
C ARG A 123 17.13 10.53 -5.75
N SER A 124 16.93 9.68 -4.74
CA SER A 124 15.79 9.83 -3.82
C SER A 124 15.81 11.17 -3.10
N GLY A 125 16.98 11.66 -2.61
CA GLY A 125 17.07 12.96 -1.94
C GLY A 125 16.81 14.16 -2.87
N GLU A 126 17.23 14.08 -4.14
CA GLU A 126 16.90 15.10 -5.15
C GLU A 126 15.40 15.08 -5.49
N THR A 127 14.85 13.88 -5.67
CA THR A 127 13.42 13.67 -5.96
C THR A 127 12.55 14.16 -4.81
N TRP A 128 12.99 13.93 -3.56
CA TRP A 128 12.26 14.35 -2.37
C TRP A 128 12.06 15.85 -2.29
N LYS A 129 12.98 16.66 -2.79
CA LYS A 129 12.80 18.12 -2.88
C LYS A 129 11.60 18.50 -3.74
N ALA A 130 11.37 17.80 -4.86
CA ALA A 130 10.18 18.02 -5.66
C ALA A 130 8.91 17.56 -4.92
N PHE A 131 8.98 16.46 -4.17
CA PHE A 131 7.88 15.96 -3.36
C PHE A 131 7.48 16.96 -2.26
N ASP A 132 8.45 17.59 -1.59
CA ASP A 132 8.21 18.65 -0.61
C ASP A 132 7.49 19.85 -1.22
N GLU A 133 7.86 20.24 -2.43
CA GLU A 133 7.17 21.32 -3.14
C GLU A 133 5.71 20.93 -3.45
N PHE A 134 5.46 19.70 -3.92
CA PHE A 134 4.08 19.22 -4.16
C PHE A 134 3.26 19.23 -2.87
N ARG A 135 3.87 18.88 -1.74
CA ARG A 135 3.22 18.93 -0.42
C ARG A 135 2.94 20.38 -0.02
N ALA A 136 3.88 21.29 -0.21
CA ALA A 136 3.71 22.71 0.08
C ALA A 136 2.66 23.38 -0.81
N GLU A 137 2.53 22.94 -2.07
CA GLU A 137 1.51 23.36 -3.03
C GLU A 137 0.11 22.74 -2.71
N GLY A 138 0.01 21.82 -1.75
CA GLY A 138 -1.23 21.11 -1.42
C GLY A 138 -1.66 20.07 -2.46
N ARG A 139 -0.77 19.67 -3.35
CA ARG A 139 -1.02 18.66 -4.40
C ARG A 139 -0.73 17.22 -3.92
N VAL A 140 -0.01 17.09 -2.82
CA VAL A 140 0.24 15.83 -2.09
C VAL A 140 0.01 16.10 -0.61
N ARG A 141 -0.63 15.20 0.11
CA ARG A 141 -0.83 15.33 1.55
C ARG A 141 0.26 14.64 2.35
N THR A 142 0.65 13.44 1.94
CA THR A 142 1.59 12.56 2.64
C THR A 142 2.68 12.09 1.69
N LEU A 143 3.93 12.10 2.17
CA LEU A 143 5.07 11.56 1.43
C LEU A 143 5.44 10.18 1.97
N GLY A 144 5.64 9.24 1.07
CA GLY A 144 6.02 7.87 1.40
C GLY A 144 7.12 7.33 0.51
N VAL A 145 7.57 6.15 0.86
CA VAL A 145 8.50 5.35 0.06
C VAL A 145 7.98 3.93 -0.07
N CYS A 146 8.53 3.18 -1.03
CA CYS A 146 8.20 1.78 -1.22
C CYS A 146 9.49 0.98 -1.41
N ASN A 147 9.58 -0.19 -0.75
CA ASN A 147 10.73 -1.09 -0.81
C ASN A 147 12.04 -0.51 -0.21
N PHE A 148 11.95 0.42 0.71
CA PHE A 148 13.15 0.93 1.38
C PHE A 148 13.56 -0.02 2.52
N LEU A 149 14.86 -0.26 2.64
CA LEU A 149 15.49 -0.95 3.76
C LEU A 149 16.00 0.10 4.77
N PRO A 150 16.34 -0.28 6.02
CA PRO A 150 16.85 0.66 7.03
C PRO A 150 17.96 1.59 6.53
N GLU A 151 18.90 1.07 5.76
CA GLU A 151 20.00 1.86 5.17
C GLU A 151 19.53 2.90 4.14
N HIS A 152 18.47 2.59 3.38
CA HIS A 152 17.87 3.53 2.44
C HIS A 152 17.12 4.64 3.18
N LEU A 153 16.36 4.28 4.21
CA LEU A 153 15.62 5.22 5.07
C LEU A 153 16.57 6.17 5.78
N GLU A 154 17.65 5.64 6.36
CA GLU A 154 18.69 6.42 7.03
C GLU A 154 19.40 7.37 6.07
N ARG A 155 19.71 6.92 4.84
CA ARG A 155 20.30 7.76 3.81
C ARG A 155 19.36 8.88 3.40
N LEU A 156 18.10 8.57 3.15
CA LEU A 156 17.09 9.57 2.79
C LEU A 156 16.96 10.60 3.90
N HIS A 157 16.85 10.16 5.16
CA HIS A 157 16.77 11.07 6.32
C HIS A 157 17.99 11.99 6.43
N LYS A 158 19.20 11.48 6.23
CA LYS A 158 20.43 12.32 6.22
C LYS A 158 20.42 13.39 5.13
N GLU A 159 19.85 13.08 3.97
CA GLU A 159 19.81 14.02 2.84
C GLU A 159 18.67 15.04 2.94
N THR A 160 17.55 14.69 3.58
CA THR A 160 16.31 15.49 3.60
C THR A 160 15.98 16.10 4.95
N GLY A 161 16.45 15.49 6.04
CA GLY A 161 16.15 15.87 7.41
C GLY A 161 14.84 15.28 7.96
N GLU A 162 14.10 14.48 7.18
CA GLU A 162 12.84 13.84 7.61
C GLU A 162 12.79 12.36 7.22
N TYR A 163 11.98 11.59 7.95
CA TYR A 163 11.58 10.24 7.56
C TYR A 163 10.28 10.28 6.74
N PRO A 164 10.07 9.34 5.81
CA PRO A 164 8.77 9.19 5.16
C PRO A 164 7.68 8.81 6.18
N ALA A 165 6.44 9.21 5.93
CA ALA A 165 5.34 8.86 6.81
C ALA A 165 4.94 7.37 6.67
N VAL A 166 5.17 6.77 5.49
CA VAL A 166 4.85 5.37 5.16
C VAL A 166 6.00 4.74 4.39
N ASP A 167 6.34 3.49 4.74
CA ASP A 167 7.12 2.60 3.89
C ASP A 167 6.25 1.41 3.47
N GLN A 168 5.99 1.29 2.17
CA GLN A 168 5.23 0.20 1.60
C GLN A 168 6.15 -0.94 1.19
N ILE A 169 6.10 -2.07 1.89
CA ILE A 169 7.00 -3.21 1.72
C ILE A 169 6.26 -4.50 1.40
N GLU A 170 6.95 -5.47 0.80
CA GLU A 170 6.45 -6.84 0.78
C GLU A 170 6.41 -7.37 2.21
N LEU A 171 5.23 -7.72 2.68
CA LEU A 171 5.07 -8.26 4.03
C LEU A 171 3.93 -9.26 4.05
N HIS A 172 4.22 -10.48 4.50
CA HIS A 172 3.25 -11.56 4.62
C HIS A 172 3.77 -12.66 5.59
N PRO A 173 2.96 -13.61 6.04
CA PRO A 173 3.35 -14.58 7.08
C PRO A 173 4.69 -15.29 6.86
N THR A 174 5.04 -15.66 5.63
CA THR A 174 6.31 -16.35 5.33
C THR A 174 7.47 -15.41 4.98
N TRP A 175 7.25 -14.08 5.04
CA TRP A 175 8.25 -13.02 4.85
C TRP A 175 7.88 -11.80 5.67
N GLN A 176 8.24 -11.79 6.97
CA GLN A 176 7.77 -10.76 7.91
C GLN A 176 8.66 -9.53 8.01
N GLN A 177 9.83 -9.54 7.43
CA GLN A 177 10.77 -8.41 7.40
C GLN A 177 10.94 -7.71 8.77
N ARG A 178 11.08 -8.49 9.84
CA ARG A 178 11.05 -8.02 11.24
C ARG A 178 12.01 -6.86 11.51
N GLU A 179 13.19 -6.87 10.88
CA GLU A 179 14.17 -5.80 11.02
C GLU A 179 13.65 -4.48 10.43
N VAL A 180 13.11 -4.52 9.21
CA VAL A 180 12.53 -3.34 8.55
C VAL A 180 11.33 -2.81 9.34
N VAL A 181 10.44 -3.70 9.76
CA VAL A 181 9.26 -3.35 10.56
C VAL A 181 9.65 -2.72 11.90
N ALA A 182 10.65 -3.28 12.59
CA ALA A 182 11.16 -2.72 13.85
C ALA A 182 11.76 -1.33 13.64
N TYR A 183 12.59 -1.16 12.61
CA TYR A 183 13.17 0.13 12.26
C TYR A 183 12.10 1.18 11.93
N CYS A 184 11.13 0.83 11.10
CA CYS A 184 10.01 1.74 10.78
C CYS A 184 9.27 2.17 12.05
N LYS A 185 8.94 1.23 12.93
CA LYS A 185 8.25 1.50 14.20
C LYS A 185 9.05 2.45 15.10
N GLU A 186 10.37 2.24 15.22
CA GLU A 186 11.26 3.08 16.02
C GLU A 186 11.26 4.54 15.54
N HIS A 187 11.15 4.74 14.22
CA HIS A 187 11.22 6.07 13.59
C HIS A 187 9.84 6.67 13.25
N GLY A 188 8.74 6.05 13.73
CA GLY A 188 7.38 6.55 13.53
C GLY A 188 6.90 6.43 12.06
N ILE A 189 7.49 5.53 11.28
CA ILE A 189 7.13 5.23 9.89
C ILE A 189 6.04 4.15 9.92
N ALA A 190 4.88 4.41 9.33
CA ALA A 190 3.84 3.39 9.20
C ALA A 190 4.23 2.36 8.12
N VAL A 191 3.99 1.09 8.42
CA VAL A 191 4.24 0.00 7.46
C VAL A 191 2.98 -0.31 6.68
N GLU A 192 3.08 -0.32 5.34
CA GLU A 192 2.03 -0.77 4.45
C GLU A 192 2.46 -2.03 3.71
N ALA A 193 1.66 -3.12 3.83
CA ALA A 193 1.98 -4.41 3.25
C ALA A 193 1.41 -4.56 1.84
N TYR A 194 2.29 -4.65 0.84
CA TYR A 194 1.87 -5.18 -0.45
C TYR A 194 2.06 -6.70 -0.50
N SER A 195 1.31 -7.37 -1.39
CA SER A 195 1.25 -8.85 -1.46
C SER A 195 1.00 -9.50 -0.09
N PRO A 196 0.04 -9.03 0.72
CA PRO A 196 -0.11 -9.42 2.12
C PRO A 196 -0.39 -10.92 2.33
N MET A 197 -0.65 -11.67 1.26
CA MET A 197 -0.88 -13.11 1.24
C MET A 197 0.12 -13.85 0.33
N ALA A 198 1.32 -13.30 0.07
CA ALA A 198 2.32 -13.86 -0.86
C ALA A 198 1.71 -14.24 -2.23
N ARG A 199 0.82 -13.41 -2.79
CA ARG A 199 0.06 -13.71 -4.03
C ARG A 199 -0.78 -14.99 -3.94
N GLY A 200 -1.17 -15.39 -2.72
CA GLY A 200 -1.95 -16.58 -2.44
C GLY A 200 -1.15 -17.80 -1.98
N ALA A 201 0.19 -17.74 -2.01
CA ALA A 201 1.03 -18.85 -1.54
C ALA A 201 0.85 -19.13 -0.04
N ASP A 202 0.68 -18.09 0.77
CA ASP A 202 0.55 -18.21 2.22
C ASP A 202 -0.79 -18.76 2.68
N LEU A 203 -1.80 -18.83 1.82
CA LEU A 203 -3.10 -19.41 2.17
C LEU A 203 -2.99 -20.87 2.65
N ASN A 204 -1.95 -21.58 2.22
CA ASN A 204 -1.67 -22.97 2.59
C ASN A 204 -0.34 -23.14 3.35
N ALA A 205 0.25 -22.04 3.85
CA ALA A 205 1.53 -22.10 4.55
C ALA A 205 1.42 -22.86 5.90
N GLY A 206 2.57 -23.36 6.38
CA GLY A 206 2.71 -23.94 7.71
C GLY A 206 1.89 -25.21 7.92
N ASP A 207 1.95 -26.16 6.99
CA ASP A 207 1.22 -27.44 7.10
C ASP A 207 -0.26 -27.25 7.45
N GLY A 208 -0.89 -26.21 6.88
CA GLY A 208 -2.30 -25.89 7.06
C GLY A 208 -2.64 -25.15 8.35
N VAL A 209 -1.67 -24.50 9.01
CA VAL A 209 -1.90 -23.69 10.21
C VAL A 209 -2.96 -22.60 9.94
N ILE A 210 -2.81 -21.86 8.84
CA ILE A 210 -3.76 -20.80 8.45
C ILE A 210 -5.17 -21.38 8.21
N ALA A 211 -5.26 -22.53 7.54
CA ALA A 211 -6.53 -23.19 7.26
C ALA A 211 -7.25 -23.66 8.54
N ARG A 212 -6.51 -24.21 9.52
CA ARG A 212 -7.09 -24.62 10.82
C ARG A 212 -7.62 -23.43 11.61
N ILE A 213 -6.90 -22.32 11.64
CA ILE A 213 -7.36 -21.08 12.29
C ILE A 213 -8.64 -20.59 11.58
N ALA A 214 -8.64 -20.58 10.25
CA ALA A 214 -9.79 -20.17 9.46
C ALA A 214 -11.04 -21.03 9.74
N GLU A 215 -10.88 -22.35 9.84
CA GLU A 215 -11.95 -23.29 10.20
C GLU A 215 -12.49 -23.02 11.61
N ALA A 216 -11.62 -22.78 12.59
CA ALA A 216 -12.00 -22.51 13.97
C ALA A 216 -12.85 -21.23 14.09
N HIS A 217 -12.57 -20.22 13.30
CA HIS A 217 -13.30 -18.95 13.28
C HIS A 217 -14.44 -18.90 12.27
N GLY A 218 -14.62 -19.93 11.42
CA GLY A 218 -15.64 -19.94 10.35
C GLY A 218 -15.40 -18.89 9.26
N VAL A 219 -14.14 -18.54 8.99
CA VAL A 219 -13.71 -17.53 8.00
C VAL A 219 -12.79 -18.14 6.95
N THR A 220 -12.39 -17.37 5.95
CA THR A 220 -11.44 -17.83 4.93
C THR A 220 -9.97 -17.69 5.40
N PRO A 221 -9.03 -18.50 4.88
CA PRO A 221 -7.60 -18.32 5.12
C PRO A 221 -7.10 -16.92 4.80
N ALA A 222 -7.65 -16.29 3.76
CA ALA A 222 -7.33 -14.90 3.40
C ALA A 222 -7.71 -13.92 4.51
N GLN A 223 -8.89 -14.06 5.11
CA GLN A 223 -9.33 -13.22 6.22
C GLN A 223 -8.44 -13.40 7.46
N VAL A 224 -7.99 -14.61 7.76
CA VAL A 224 -7.03 -14.86 8.86
C VAL A 224 -5.74 -14.07 8.66
N ILE A 225 -5.12 -14.18 7.48
CA ILE A 225 -3.86 -13.46 7.19
C ILE A 225 -4.07 -11.94 7.24
N LEU A 226 -5.13 -11.44 6.60
CA LEU A 226 -5.42 -10.02 6.60
C LEU A 226 -5.73 -9.50 8.01
N ARG A 227 -6.43 -10.28 8.85
CA ARG A 227 -6.69 -9.94 10.24
C ARG A 227 -5.40 -9.89 11.06
N TRP A 228 -4.48 -10.84 10.88
CA TRP A 228 -3.16 -10.82 11.51
C TRP A 228 -2.39 -9.52 11.20
N HIS A 229 -2.40 -9.06 9.96
CA HIS A 229 -1.81 -7.77 9.59
C HIS A 229 -2.47 -6.59 10.33
N ILE A 230 -3.82 -6.57 10.34
CA ILE A 230 -4.59 -5.50 11.01
C ILE A 230 -4.24 -5.42 12.49
N GLU A 231 -4.18 -6.56 13.18
CA GLU A 231 -3.87 -6.62 14.62
C GLU A 231 -2.41 -6.26 14.92
N ASN A 232 -1.50 -6.44 13.97
CA ASN A 232 -0.12 -5.95 14.05
C ASN A 232 0.02 -4.45 13.72
N GLY A 233 -1.07 -3.74 13.44
CA GLY A 233 -1.06 -2.32 13.11
C GLY A 233 -0.56 -2.02 11.69
N THR A 234 -0.46 -3.02 10.81
CA THR A 234 -0.03 -2.87 9.42
C THR A 234 -1.18 -2.39 8.54
N ILE A 235 -0.91 -1.46 7.64
CA ILE A 235 -1.83 -1.08 6.56
C ILE A 235 -1.71 -2.15 5.47
N ILE A 236 -2.83 -2.56 4.87
CA ILE A 236 -2.85 -3.63 3.86
C ILE A 236 -3.52 -3.18 2.56
N ILE A 237 -2.97 -3.63 1.43
CA ILE A 237 -3.50 -3.34 0.09
C ILE A 237 -3.71 -4.64 -0.72
N PRO A 238 -4.57 -5.57 -0.24
CA PRO A 238 -4.87 -6.79 -0.98
C PRO A 238 -5.48 -6.45 -2.35
N LYS A 239 -5.04 -7.16 -3.39
CA LYS A 239 -5.59 -7.04 -4.74
C LYS A 239 -6.65 -8.11 -4.99
N SER A 240 -7.82 -7.72 -5.48
CA SER A 240 -8.80 -8.66 -6.06
C SER A 240 -9.56 -8.02 -7.22
N VAL A 241 -9.75 -8.77 -8.28
CA VAL A 241 -10.61 -8.41 -9.43
C VAL A 241 -12.04 -8.94 -9.26
N HIS A 242 -12.33 -9.69 -8.19
CA HIS A 242 -13.61 -10.31 -7.90
C HIS A 242 -14.33 -9.54 -6.78
N ALA A 243 -15.50 -9.01 -7.04
CA ALA A 243 -16.31 -8.24 -6.10
C ALA A 243 -16.58 -8.98 -4.77
N ASP A 244 -16.81 -10.29 -4.83
CA ASP A 244 -17.05 -11.09 -3.61
C ASP A 244 -15.82 -11.17 -2.72
N ARG A 245 -14.62 -11.35 -3.33
CA ARG A 245 -13.36 -11.35 -2.58
C ARG A 245 -13.02 -9.96 -2.04
N GLN A 246 -13.35 -8.89 -2.77
CA GLN A 246 -13.20 -7.52 -2.27
C GLN A 246 -14.02 -7.33 -0.98
N ARG A 247 -15.28 -7.77 -0.97
CA ARG A 247 -16.14 -7.73 0.23
C ARG A 247 -15.57 -8.58 1.36
N GLN A 248 -15.13 -9.82 1.09
CA GLN A 248 -14.49 -10.68 2.07
C GLN A 248 -13.24 -10.08 2.69
N ASN A 249 -12.41 -9.39 1.90
CA ASN A 249 -11.19 -8.72 2.38
C ASN A 249 -11.48 -7.51 3.28
N LEU A 250 -12.69 -6.93 3.24
CA LEU A 250 -13.15 -5.89 4.18
C LEU A 250 -13.79 -6.47 5.45
N ASP A 251 -14.31 -7.70 5.38
CA ASP A 251 -15.02 -8.35 6.48
C ASP A 251 -14.05 -9.06 7.43
N LEU A 252 -13.26 -8.24 8.15
CA LEU A 252 -12.18 -8.71 9.03
C LEU A 252 -12.48 -8.55 10.54
N PHE A 253 -13.59 -7.90 10.90
CA PHE A 253 -13.82 -7.45 12.27
C PHE A 253 -14.80 -8.30 13.06
N GLY A 254 -15.29 -9.40 12.47
CA GLY A 254 -16.17 -10.37 13.13
C GLY A 254 -15.48 -11.39 14.05
N PHE A 255 -14.16 -11.40 14.09
CA PHE A 255 -13.34 -12.28 14.90
C PHE A 255 -12.02 -11.62 15.32
N VAL A 256 -11.33 -12.21 16.29
CA VAL A 256 -10.03 -11.76 16.80
C VAL A 256 -9.13 -12.99 16.91
N LEU A 257 -7.87 -12.87 16.54
CA LEU A 257 -6.88 -13.93 16.71
C LEU A 257 -6.42 -13.99 18.18
N ASP A 258 -6.37 -15.19 18.75
CA ASP A 258 -5.80 -15.33 20.07
C ASP A 258 -4.26 -15.31 20.08
N PRO A 259 -3.58 -15.19 21.25
CA PRO A 259 -2.13 -15.14 21.31
C PRO A 259 -1.42 -16.39 20.76
N ALA A 260 -2.05 -17.58 20.82
CA ALA A 260 -1.47 -18.81 20.30
C ALA A 260 -1.58 -18.86 18.77
N GLU A 261 -2.68 -18.36 18.21
CA GLU A 261 -2.88 -18.21 16.78
C GLU A 261 -1.91 -17.19 16.17
N HIS A 262 -1.74 -16.03 16.84
CA HIS A 262 -0.70 -15.06 16.48
C HIS A 262 0.69 -15.69 16.46
N ALA A 263 1.08 -16.36 17.54
CA ALA A 263 2.39 -17.01 17.63
C ALA A 263 2.59 -18.09 16.56
N ALA A 264 1.52 -18.81 16.20
CA ALA A 264 1.57 -19.83 15.15
C ALA A 264 1.77 -19.22 13.75
N ILE A 265 1.17 -18.05 13.46
CA ILE A 265 1.38 -17.31 12.21
C ILE A 265 2.79 -16.68 12.22
N ASP A 266 3.21 -16.10 13.34
CA ASP A 266 4.54 -15.49 13.49
C ASP A 266 5.67 -16.50 13.31
N ALA A 267 5.43 -17.78 13.65
CA ALA A 267 6.38 -18.86 13.44
C ALA A 267 6.55 -19.29 11.98
N LEU A 268 5.72 -18.78 11.06
CA LEU A 268 5.85 -19.03 9.62
C LEU A 268 6.94 -18.20 8.95
N ASP A 269 7.51 -17.21 9.65
CA ASP A 269 8.56 -16.33 9.13
C ASP A 269 9.74 -17.14 8.55
N GLY A 270 10.17 -16.74 7.35
CA GLY A 270 11.21 -17.45 6.63
C GLY A 270 11.81 -16.62 5.48
N PRO A 271 12.65 -17.22 4.65
CA PRO A 271 13.35 -16.50 3.59
C PRO A 271 12.55 -16.39 2.28
N THR A 272 11.23 -16.61 2.32
CA THR A 272 10.40 -16.74 1.12
C THR A 272 9.89 -15.39 0.63
N ARG A 273 10.72 -14.64 -0.08
CA ARG A 273 10.30 -13.43 -0.81
C ARG A 273 9.56 -13.81 -2.09
N ALA A 274 8.43 -13.17 -2.37
CA ALA A 274 7.66 -13.33 -3.62
C ALA A 274 7.96 -12.24 -4.66
N GLY A 275 8.51 -11.10 -4.23
CA GLY A 275 8.89 -9.94 -5.04
C GLY A 275 10.39 -9.86 -5.33
N HIS A 276 10.84 -8.64 -5.62
CA HIS A 276 12.23 -8.36 -5.98
C HIS A 276 13.04 -7.86 -4.77
N ASP A 277 14.38 -7.98 -4.86
CA ASP A 277 15.28 -7.49 -3.84
C ASP A 277 15.53 -5.97 -4.03
N PRO A 278 15.21 -5.12 -3.04
CA PRO A 278 15.43 -3.68 -3.11
C PRO A 278 16.88 -3.26 -3.33
N MET A 279 17.84 -4.12 -2.99
CA MET A 279 19.27 -3.86 -3.18
C MET A 279 19.71 -3.98 -4.64
N THR A 280 18.95 -4.68 -5.47
CA THR A 280 19.39 -5.01 -6.84
C THR A 280 18.35 -4.67 -7.92
N PHE A 281 17.12 -4.38 -7.52
CA PHE A 281 16.02 -4.15 -8.46
C PHE A 281 15.88 -2.68 -8.82
N THR A 282 15.63 -2.42 -10.11
CA THR A 282 15.15 -1.14 -10.65
C THR A 282 13.97 -1.43 -11.58
N TYR A 283 12.91 -0.66 -11.44
CA TYR A 283 11.74 -0.78 -12.30
C TYR A 283 11.91 0.16 -13.51
N ALA A 284 12.18 -0.42 -14.68
CA ALA A 284 12.44 0.33 -15.92
C ALA A 284 11.20 1.07 -16.44
#